data_33f6cb4c3fb4ed5f53deb5bb149f6789
#
_entry.id   33f6cb4c3fb4ed5f53deb5bb149f6789
#
_cell.length_a   1.000
_cell.length_b   1.000
_cell.length_c   1.000
_cell.angle_alpha   90.00
_cell.angle_beta   90.00
_cell.angle_gamma   90.00
#
_symmetry.space_group_name_H-M   'P 1'
#
loop_
_entity.id
_entity.type
_entity.pdbx_description
1 polymer ?
#
loop_
_entity_poly.entity_id
_entity_poly.type
_entity_poly.pdbx_seq_one_letter_code
_entity_poly.pdbx_strand_id
1 'polypeptide(L)'
;MSETISSLFGLDQRVAAQLEQELGSRYRAGDYLPTEQQLATRFAVNRQTLRRAVDALASKGLLLRRPGIGILVLTHSVNYPQYTRTCFSHNLLEQGSDPTSERLLAVVRPASQEVAAALACREGEQVIHVRTLRRLEGVPVCVTNHFLPQLSWWPRLQQYHSGSLYDFLQQHNQPLNLIKTRISTRRAQAKECRLLAIPLQAPLLCVRTLSQAADGQLTEYAIGLTRGDMTELTLEHLAMNNGEMR
;
A
#
# COMPACT_ATOMS: atom_id res chain seq x y z
N MET A 1 4.34 33.12 24.28
CA MET A 1 5.21 32.67 23.17
C MET A 1 4.46 31.87 22.09
N SER A 2 3.14 31.78 22.11
CA SER A 2 2.34 31.00 21.10
C SER A 2 1.83 31.81 19.91
N GLU A 3 1.87 33.12 19.93
CA GLU A 3 1.31 33.97 18.86
C GLU A 3 2.29 34.26 17.70
N THR A 4 3.60 34.09 17.91
CA THR A 4 4.61 34.41 16.90
C THR A 4 4.83 33.36 15.83
N ILE A 5 4.40 32.11 16.05
CA ILE A 5 4.51 31.00 15.08
C ILE A 5 3.36 31.03 14.06
N SER A 6 2.24 31.66 14.41
CA SER A 6 1.02 31.70 13.58
C SER A 6 1.12 32.59 12.34
N SER A 7 2.10 33.47 12.25
CA SER A 7 2.27 34.42 11.13
C SER A 7 3.15 33.91 9.99
N LEU A 8 3.84 32.80 10.16
CA LEU A 8 4.76 32.23 9.17
C LEU A 8 4.11 31.24 8.18
N PHE A 9 2.89 30.78 8.47
CA PHE A 9 2.19 29.83 7.60
C PHE A 9 1.10 30.53 6.79
N GLY A 10 0.99 30.20 5.51
CA GLY A 10 -0.09 30.66 4.64
C GLY A 10 -1.47 30.20 5.17
N LEU A 11 -2.51 30.94 4.82
CA LEU A 11 -3.89 30.67 5.28
C LEU A 11 -4.36 29.26 4.90
N ASP A 12 -3.92 28.74 3.75
CA ASP A 12 -4.14 27.38 3.27
C ASP A 12 -3.46 26.31 4.16
N GLN A 13 -2.25 26.57 4.64
CA GLN A 13 -1.53 25.68 5.56
C GLN A 13 -2.20 25.62 6.94
N ARG A 14 -2.73 26.73 7.42
CA ARG A 14 -3.49 26.77 8.68
C ARG A 14 -4.79 26.00 8.57
N VAL A 15 -5.52 26.15 7.47
CA VAL A 15 -6.74 25.38 7.19
C VAL A 15 -6.41 23.90 7.06
N ALA A 16 -5.33 23.52 6.37
CA ALA A 16 -4.88 22.15 6.26
C ALA A 16 -4.59 21.54 7.64
N ALA A 17 -3.83 22.23 8.51
CA ALA A 17 -3.51 21.75 9.84
C ALA A 17 -4.75 21.58 10.73
N GLN A 18 -5.72 22.51 10.68
CA GLN A 18 -6.97 22.38 11.42
C GLN A 18 -7.82 21.21 10.91
N LEU A 19 -7.94 21.04 9.60
CA LEU A 19 -8.67 19.93 9.01
C LEU A 19 -7.99 18.60 9.33
N GLU A 20 -6.65 18.53 9.30
CA GLU A 20 -5.86 17.37 9.68
C GLU A 20 -6.12 16.92 11.12
N GLN A 21 -6.25 17.86 12.08
CA GLN A 21 -6.60 17.56 13.46
C GLN A 21 -8.01 16.99 13.62
N GLU A 22 -8.93 17.32 12.71
CA GLU A 22 -10.30 16.79 12.74
C GLU A 22 -10.37 15.37 12.14
N LEU A 23 -9.37 14.97 11.34
CA LEU A 23 -9.30 13.60 10.82
C LEU A 23 -8.99 12.65 11.98
N GLY A 24 -9.74 11.54 12.06
CA GLY A 24 -9.67 10.59 13.19
C GLY A 24 -10.52 10.93 14.40
N SER A 25 -10.85 12.21 14.64
CA SER A 25 -11.72 12.64 15.73
C SER A 25 -13.16 12.93 15.28
N ARG A 26 -13.31 13.79 14.28
CA ARG A 26 -14.61 14.21 13.72
C ARG A 26 -14.99 13.46 12.46
N TYR A 27 -14.01 13.09 11.65
CA TYR A 27 -14.17 12.33 10.41
C TYR A 27 -13.34 11.06 10.50
N ARG A 28 -13.98 9.92 10.22
CA ARG A 28 -13.32 8.61 10.19
C ARG A 28 -12.89 8.26 8.77
N ALA A 29 -11.97 7.33 8.64
CA ALA A 29 -11.66 6.73 7.35
C ALA A 29 -12.92 6.16 6.69
N GLY A 30 -13.09 6.40 5.38
CA GLY A 30 -14.30 6.05 4.65
C GLY A 30 -15.39 7.11 4.63
N ASP A 31 -15.35 8.11 5.53
CA ASP A 31 -16.28 9.22 5.51
C ASP A 31 -16.02 10.18 4.34
N TYR A 32 -17.07 10.81 3.86
CA TYR A 32 -16.95 11.95 2.97
C TYR A 32 -16.97 13.25 3.75
N LEU A 33 -16.01 14.12 3.47
CA LEU A 33 -16.01 15.48 4.00
C LEU A 33 -17.21 16.27 3.46
N PRO A 34 -17.68 17.29 4.20
CA PRO A 34 -18.60 18.29 3.66
C PRO A 34 -18.08 18.86 2.34
N THR A 35 -18.99 19.38 1.52
CA THR A 35 -18.61 19.97 0.22
C THR A 35 -17.58 21.10 0.38
N GLU A 36 -16.76 21.32 -0.65
CA GLU A 36 -15.78 22.42 -0.65
C GLU A 36 -16.41 23.78 -0.29
N GLN A 37 -17.66 24.00 -0.70
CA GLN A 37 -18.40 25.22 -0.36
C GLN A 37 -18.69 25.31 1.14
N GLN A 38 -19.19 24.22 1.74
CA GLN A 38 -19.48 24.17 3.17
C GLN A 38 -18.21 24.31 4.02
N LEU A 39 -17.11 23.65 3.61
CA LEU A 39 -15.83 23.77 4.29
C LEU A 39 -15.26 25.20 4.16
N ALA A 40 -15.32 25.79 2.97
CA ALA A 40 -14.84 27.16 2.76
C ALA A 40 -15.60 28.16 3.64
N THR A 41 -16.92 28.03 3.74
CA THR A 41 -17.76 28.85 4.64
C THR A 41 -17.39 28.61 6.11
N ARG A 42 -17.22 27.36 6.53
CA ARG A 42 -16.89 27.00 7.92
C ARG A 42 -15.52 27.54 8.36
N PHE A 43 -14.52 27.47 7.47
CA PHE A 43 -13.18 27.97 7.75
C PHE A 43 -13.01 29.48 7.44
N ALA A 44 -14.08 30.16 7.00
CA ALA A 44 -14.07 31.56 6.59
C ALA A 44 -12.97 31.89 5.56
N VAL A 45 -12.78 31.01 4.58
CA VAL A 45 -11.78 31.16 3.50
C VAL A 45 -12.46 31.08 2.13
N ASN A 46 -11.75 31.59 1.12
CA ASN A 46 -12.22 31.40 -0.25
C ASN A 46 -11.99 29.95 -0.72
N ARG A 47 -12.72 29.54 -1.78
CA ARG A 47 -12.64 28.19 -2.34
C ARG A 47 -11.23 27.79 -2.80
N GLN A 48 -10.46 28.75 -3.30
CA GLN A 48 -9.11 28.46 -3.81
C GLN A 48 -8.15 28.14 -2.65
N THR A 49 -8.25 28.86 -1.53
CA THR A 49 -7.48 28.57 -0.31
C THR A 49 -7.85 27.19 0.25
N LEU A 50 -9.14 26.88 0.33
CA LEU A 50 -9.58 25.55 0.75
C LEU A 50 -9.08 24.44 -0.18
N ARG A 51 -9.14 24.66 -1.50
CA ARG A 51 -8.61 23.69 -2.47
C ARG A 51 -7.15 23.37 -2.26
N ARG A 52 -6.31 24.40 -2.04
CA ARG A 52 -4.88 24.21 -1.72
C ARG A 52 -4.68 23.43 -0.42
N ALA A 53 -5.48 23.71 0.61
CA ALA A 53 -5.44 22.96 1.87
C ALA A 53 -5.81 21.48 1.66
N VAL A 54 -6.88 21.21 0.93
CA VAL A 54 -7.28 19.84 0.59
C VAL A 54 -6.26 19.14 -0.30
N ASP A 55 -5.65 19.85 -1.27
CA ASP A 55 -4.60 19.29 -2.13
C ASP A 55 -3.33 18.93 -1.31
N ALA A 56 -2.99 19.75 -0.31
CA ALA A 56 -1.91 19.45 0.61
C ALA A 56 -2.18 18.17 1.43
N LEU A 57 -3.41 18.00 1.96
CA LEU A 57 -3.80 16.80 2.68
C LEU A 57 -3.95 15.58 1.77
N ALA A 58 -4.40 15.77 0.54
CA ALA A 58 -4.41 14.71 -0.47
C ALA A 58 -2.99 14.26 -0.85
N SER A 59 -2.05 15.20 -0.94
CA SER A 59 -0.62 14.88 -1.17
C SER A 59 0.03 14.12 0.00
N LYS A 60 -0.51 14.29 1.21
CA LYS A 60 -0.14 13.51 2.40
C LYS A 60 -0.87 12.15 2.46
N GLY A 61 -1.75 11.83 1.51
CA GLY A 61 -2.54 10.59 1.52
C GLY A 61 -3.67 10.55 2.56
N LEU A 62 -4.03 11.69 3.15
CA LEU A 62 -5.10 11.76 4.16
C LEU A 62 -6.48 11.93 3.54
N LEU A 63 -6.55 12.47 2.34
CA LEU A 63 -7.78 12.75 1.60
C LEU A 63 -7.67 12.27 0.17
N LEU A 64 -8.80 11.86 -0.43
CA LEU A 64 -8.89 11.51 -1.84
C LEU A 64 -10.08 12.26 -2.49
N ARG A 65 -9.79 13.05 -3.54
CA ARG A 65 -10.87 13.64 -4.35
C ARG A 65 -11.48 12.60 -5.28
N ARG A 66 -12.80 12.44 -5.21
CA ARG A 66 -13.59 11.65 -6.16
C ARG A 66 -14.42 12.59 -7.01
N PRO A 67 -14.10 12.78 -8.30
CA PRO A 67 -14.86 13.65 -9.18
C PRO A 67 -16.35 13.29 -9.17
N GLY A 68 -17.23 14.30 -8.95
CA GLY A 68 -18.68 14.12 -8.91
C GLY A 68 -19.26 13.50 -7.64
N ILE A 69 -18.40 13.03 -6.70
CA ILE A 69 -18.81 12.35 -5.46
C ILE A 69 -18.45 13.19 -4.23
N GLY A 70 -17.19 13.62 -4.10
CA GLY A 70 -16.74 14.38 -2.94
C GLY A 70 -15.27 14.14 -2.58
N ILE A 71 -14.94 14.49 -1.33
CA ILE A 71 -13.60 14.31 -0.76
C ILE A 71 -13.70 13.19 0.29
N LEU A 72 -13.09 12.05 -0.01
CA LEU A 72 -13.05 10.89 0.87
C LEU A 72 -11.91 11.04 1.88
N VAL A 73 -12.19 10.75 3.14
CA VAL A 73 -11.18 10.64 4.21
C VAL A 73 -10.52 9.26 4.09
N LEU A 74 -9.19 9.26 3.98
CA LEU A 74 -8.40 8.02 3.96
C LEU A 74 -7.92 7.69 5.37
N THR A 75 -7.66 6.42 5.61
CA THR A 75 -6.95 5.99 6.83
C THR A 75 -5.56 6.61 6.83
N HIS A 76 -5.06 7.02 7.99
CA HIS A 76 -3.64 7.33 8.12
C HIS A 76 -2.81 6.21 7.48
N SER A 77 -1.73 6.61 6.81
CA SER A 77 -0.81 5.76 6.08
C SER A 77 -0.73 4.33 6.63
N VAL A 78 -0.84 3.35 5.74
CA VAL A 78 -0.70 1.94 6.09
C VAL A 78 0.68 1.72 6.67
N ASN A 79 0.74 1.48 7.97
CA ASN A 79 1.98 1.16 8.65
C ASN A 79 2.39 -0.27 8.25
N TYR A 80 3.62 -0.44 7.75
CA TYR A 80 4.22 -1.75 7.46
C TYR A 80 5.16 -2.14 8.62
N PRO A 81 4.69 -2.79 9.69
CA PRO A 81 5.60 -3.35 10.67
C PRO A 81 6.41 -4.48 10.02
N GLN A 82 7.73 -4.31 9.92
CA GLN A 82 8.63 -5.27 9.26
C GLN A 82 9.08 -6.42 10.16
N TYR A 83 8.56 -6.55 11.37
CA TYR A 83 8.94 -7.65 12.24
C TYR A 83 7.84 -8.70 12.31
N THR A 84 8.21 -9.91 11.84
CA THR A 84 7.49 -11.18 11.91
C THR A 84 6.19 -11.31 11.11
N ARG A 85 6.28 -12.09 10.00
CA ARG A 85 5.20 -12.90 9.38
C ARG A 85 3.85 -12.22 9.05
N THR A 86 3.73 -10.91 9.06
CA THR A 86 2.44 -10.27 8.84
C THR A 86 2.26 -9.83 7.39
N CYS A 87 1.30 -10.45 6.73
CA CYS A 87 0.82 -10.00 5.42
C CYS A 87 0.21 -8.61 5.53
N PHE A 88 0.33 -7.80 4.49
CA PHE A 88 -0.32 -6.50 4.34
C PHE A 88 -1.79 -6.49 4.79
N SER A 89 -2.55 -7.53 4.43
CA SER A 89 -3.96 -7.67 4.80
C SER A 89 -4.18 -7.81 6.29
N HIS A 90 -3.30 -8.53 7.00
CA HIS A 90 -3.42 -8.76 8.44
C HIS A 90 -3.19 -7.46 9.22
N ASN A 91 -2.20 -6.69 8.84
CA ASN A 91 -1.92 -5.39 9.48
C ASN A 91 -3.05 -4.38 9.30
N LEU A 92 -3.73 -4.40 8.15
CA LEU A 92 -4.87 -3.53 7.89
C LEU A 92 -6.11 -3.92 8.68
N LEU A 93 -6.36 -5.23 8.85
CA LEU A 93 -7.46 -5.73 9.68
C LEU A 93 -7.24 -5.37 11.16
N GLU A 94 -6.02 -5.47 11.67
CA GLU A 94 -5.67 -5.03 13.04
C GLU A 94 -5.90 -3.53 13.26
N GLN A 95 -5.81 -2.73 12.19
CA GLN A 95 -6.08 -1.29 12.22
C GLN A 95 -7.57 -0.94 11.98
N GLY A 96 -8.46 -1.94 11.90
CA GLY A 96 -9.90 -1.73 11.70
C GLY A 96 -10.30 -1.32 10.28
N SER A 97 -9.43 -1.52 9.31
CA SER A 97 -9.70 -1.28 7.88
C SER A 97 -10.19 -2.55 7.19
N ASP A 98 -11.03 -2.41 6.16
CA ASP A 98 -11.54 -3.55 5.36
C ASP A 98 -10.75 -3.68 4.04
N PRO A 99 -9.63 -4.45 4.03
CA PRO A 99 -8.83 -4.65 2.83
C PRO A 99 -9.45 -5.74 1.96
N THR A 100 -9.71 -5.41 0.71
CA THR A 100 -10.09 -6.40 -0.30
C THR A 100 -8.93 -6.65 -1.26
N SER A 101 -8.82 -7.89 -1.75
CA SER A 101 -7.84 -8.27 -2.76
C SER A 101 -8.51 -9.09 -3.84
N GLU A 102 -8.27 -8.74 -5.08
CA GLU A 102 -8.78 -9.45 -6.26
C GLU A 102 -7.63 -9.90 -7.16
N ARG A 103 -7.78 -11.06 -7.79
CA ARG A 103 -6.85 -11.57 -8.79
C ARG A 103 -7.14 -10.91 -10.13
N LEU A 104 -6.17 -10.16 -10.65
CA LEU A 104 -6.25 -9.57 -12.00
C LEU A 104 -5.74 -10.54 -13.09
N LEU A 105 -4.82 -11.44 -12.73
CA LEU A 105 -4.17 -12.36 -13.67
C LEU A 105 -3.69 -13.61 -12.93
N ALA A 106 -3.81 -14.76 -13.56
CA ALA A 106 -3.05 -15.96 -13.22
C ALA A 106 -2.71 -16.69 -14.52
N VAL A 107 -1.43 -16.88 -14.81
CA VAL A 107 -0.92 -17.55 -16.02
C VAL A 107 0.40 -18.23 -15.72
N VAL A 108 0.71 -19.27 -16.49
CA VAL A 108 2.08 -19.81 -16.60
C VAL A 108 2.77 -19.08 -17.73
N ARG A 109 4.00 -18.61 -17.49
CA ARG A 109 4.78 -17.85 -18.48
C ARG A 109 6.29 -18.01 -18.27
N PRO A 110 7.11 -17.75 -19.29
CA PRO A 110 8.55 -17.75 -19.12
C PRO A 110 9.02 -16.66 -18.16
N ALA A 111 9.97 -17.00 -17.28
CA ALA A 111 10.63 -16.08 -16.37
C ALA A 111 11.48 -15.06 -17.14
N SER A 112 11.34 -13.78 -16.82
CA SER A 112 12.26 -12.75 -17.27
C SER A 112 13.61 -12.88 -16.55
N GLN A 113 14.65 -12.22 -17.05
CA GLN A 113 15.96 -12.19 -16.41
C GLN A 113 15.90 -11.78 -14.93
N GLU A 114 15.11 -10.75 -14.55
CA GLU A 114 14.93 -10.32 -13.17
C GLU A 114 14.30 -11.43 -12.30
N VAL A 115 13.23 -12.06 -12.80
CA VAL A 115 12.51 -13.12 -12.08
C VAL A 115 13.40 -14.36 -11.94
N ALA A 116 14.07 -14.75 -13.00
CA ALA A 116 14.97 -15.90 -13.03
C ALA A 116 16.13 -15.73 -12.04
N ALA A 117 16.78 -14.57 -12.04
CA ALA A 117 17.84 -14.25 -11.10
C ALA A 117 17.36 -14.26 -9.63
N ALA A 118 16.13 -13.77 -9.38
CA ALA A 118 15.54 -13.75 -8.03
C ALA A 118 15.18 -15.15 -7.52
N LEU A 119 14.62 -15.99 -8.37
CA LEU A 119 14.17 -17.35 -8.05
C LEU A 119 15.25 -18.43 -8.22
N ALA A 120 16.46 -18.05 -8.62
CA ALA A 120 17.56 -18.97 -8.93
C ALA A 120 17.18 -20.06 -9.96
N CYS A 121 16.38 -19.68 -10.97
CA CYS A 121 16.02 -20.53 -12.10
C CYS A 121 16.62 -19.98 -13.41
N ARG A 122 16.42 -20.69 -14.52
CA ARG A 122 16.93 -20.27 -15.84
C ARG A 122 16.00 -19.18 -16.42
N GLU A 123 16.59 -18.22 -17.13
CA GLU A 123 15.79 -17.29 -17.95
C GLU A 123 14.97 -18.08 -18.97
N GLY A 124 13.68 -17.73 -19.12
CA GLY A 124 12.75 -18.46 -19.97
C GLY A 124 12.14 -19.71 -19.34
N GLU A 125 12.58 -20.14 -18.17
CA GLU A 125 11.94 -21.22 -17.43
C GLU A 125 10.52 -20.85 -17.04
N GLN A 126 9.60 -21.83 -17.08
CA GLN A 126 8.19 -21.57 -16.81
C GLN A 126 7.97 -21.29 -15.33
N VAL A 127 7.26 -20.21 -15.04
CA VAL A 127 6.83 -19.82 -13.68
C VAL A 127 5.36 -19.43 -13.69
N ILE A 128 4.70 -19.62 -12.56
CA ILE A 128 3.34 -19.12 -12.36
C ILE A 128 3.43 -17.64 -12.04
N HIS A 129 2.69 -16.82 -12.77
CA HIS A 129 2.55 -15.40 -12.52
C HIS A 129 1.12 -15.09 -12.09
N VAL A 130 0.95 -14.69 -10.84
CA VAL A 130 -0.31 -14.16 -10.29
C VAL A 130 -0.16 -12.66 -10.12
N ARG A 131 -1.17 -11.90 -10.53
CA ARG A 131 -1.26 -10.47 -10.23
C ARG A 131 -2.49 -10.19 -9.41
N THR A 132 -2.31 -9.48 -8.32
CA THR A 132 -3.39 -9.07 -7.43
C THR A 132 -3.49 -7.55 -7.37
N LEU A 133 -4.71 -7.05 -7.18
CA LEU A 133 -5.00 -5.66 -6.86
C LEU A 133 -5.62 -5.61 -5.47
N ARG A 134 -5.01 -4.85 -4.58
CA ARG A 134 -5.54 -4.61 -3.25
C ARG A 134 -6.21 -3.26 -3.18
N ARG A 135 -7.37 -3.25 -2.54
CA ARG A 135 -8.14 -2.04 -2.28
C ARG A 135 -8.32 -1.89 -0.77
N LEU A 136 -8.39 -0.64 -0.35
CA LEU A 136 -8.78 -0.24 0.99
C LEU A 136 -10.03 0.61 0.84
N GLU A 137 -11.14 0.19 1.45
CA GLU A 137 -12.43 0.89 1.31
C GLU A 137 -12.80 1.16 -0.17
N GLY A 138 -12.55 0.18 -1.03
CA GLY A 138 -12.80 0.29 -2.47
C GLY A 138 -11.76 1.10 -3.27
N VAL A 139 -10.80 1.76 -2.62
CA VAL A 139 -9.73 2.53 -3.27
C VAL A 139 -8.55 1.62 -3.61
N PRO A 140 -8.08 1.57 -4.88
CA PRO A 140 -6.90 0.80 -5.25
C PRO A 140 -5.67 1.34 -4.53
N VAL A 141 -4.94 0.49 -3.80
CA VAL A 141 -3.76 0.88 -3.01
C VAL A 141 -2.49 0.22 -3.52
N CYS A 142 -2.55 -1.08 -3.84
CA CYS A 142 -1.37 -1.85 -4.20
C CYS A 142 -1.66 -2.86 -5.32
N VAL A 143 -0.77 -2.92 -6.30
CA VAL A 143 -0.71 -4.01 -7.30
C VAL A 143 0.51 -4.85 -7.00
N THR A 144 0.32 -6.17 -6.82
CA THR A 144 1.43 -7.09 -6.59
C THR A 144 1.51 -8.12 -7.72
N ASN A 145 2.71 -8.31 -8.25
CA ASN A 145 3.03 -9.42 -9.15
C ASN A 145 3.77 -10.49 -8.35
N HIS A 146 3.22 -11.68 -8.29
CA HIS A 146 3.76 -12.85 -7.61
C HIS A 146 4.29 -13.83 -8.67
N PHE A 147 5.51 -14.28 -8.53
CA PHE A 147 6.15 -15.27 -9.39
C PHE A 147 6.53 -16.47 -8.55
N LEU A 148 5.97 -17.65 -8.91
CA LEU A 148 6.14 -18.89 -8.16
C LEU A 148 6.74 -19.95 -9.12
N PRO A 149 7.88 -20.56 -8.75
CA PRO A 149 8.55 -21.54 -9.62
C PRO A 149 7.88 -22.92 -9.60
N GLN A 150 7.11 -23.25 -8.55
CA GLN A 150 6.51 -24.58 -8.37
C GLN A 150 5.26 -24.74 -9.26
N LEU A 151 5.43 -25.25 -10.48
CA LEU A 151 4.32 -25.46 -11.41
C LEU A 151 3.26 -26.46 -10.88
N SER A 152 3.62 -27.34 -9.96
CA SER A 152 2.68 -28.24 -9.27
C SER A 152 1.58 -27.51 -8.50
N TRP A 153 1.78 -26.24 -8.16
CA TRP A 153 0.76 -25.42 -7.50
C TRP A 153 -0.27 -24.84 -8.48
N TRP A 154 -0.01 -24.91 -9.77
CA TRP A 154 -0.86 -24.31 -10.80
C TRP A 154 -2.33 -24.71 -10.73
N PRO A 155 -2.71 -26.00 -10.60
CA PRO A 155 -4.11 -26.40 -10.52
C PRO A 155 -4.87 -25.77 -9.35
N ARG A 156 -4.19 -25.54 -8.21
CA ARG A 156 -4.76 -24.88 -7.04
C ARG A 156 -4.84 -23.36 -7.24
N LEU A 157 -3.80 -22.73 -7.76
CA LEU A 157 -3.77 -21.30 -8.01
C LEU A 157 -4.78 -20.85 -9.07
N GLN A 158 -5.22 -21.72 -9.95
CA GLN A 158 -6.36 -21.45 -10.84
C GLN A 158 -7.67 -21.19 -10.07
N GLN A 159 -7.83 -21.77 -8.88
CA GLN A 159 -9.01 -21.62 -8.02
C GLN A 159 -8.93 -20.36 -7.11
N TYR A 160 -7.76 -19.75 -6.99
CA TYR A 160 -7.60 -18.50 -6.26
C TYR A 160 -8.22 -17.34 -7.04
N HIS A 161 -9.19 -16.63 -6.48
CA HIS A 161 -9.88 -15.50 -7.11
C HIS A 161 -9.75 -14.20 -6.34
N SER A 162 -9.77 -14.26 -5.02
CA SER A 162 -9.75 -13.09 -4.14
C SER A 162 -9.19 -13.43 -2.77
N GLY A 163 -9.03 -12.43 -1.93
CA GLY A 163 -8.46 -12.55 -0.59
C GLY A 163 -6.93 -12.51 -0.59
N SER A 164 -6.33 -12.90 0.52
CA SER A 164 -4.87 -12.98 0.67
C SER A 164 -4.33 -14.21 -0.07
N LEU A 165 -3.45 -14.00 -1.04
CA LEU A 165 -2.73 -15.10 -1.70
C LEU A 165 -1.88 -15.90 -0.70
N TYR A 166 -1.31 -15.20 0.29
CA TYR A 166 -0.53 -15.83 1.35
C TYR A 166 -1.38 -16.80 2.17
N ASP A 167 -2.56 -16.36 2.64
CA ASP A 167 -3.47 -17.20 3.44
C ASP A 167 -3.99 -18.37 2.60
N PHE A 168 -4.29 -18.12 1.32
CA PHE A 168 -4.68 -19.17 0.39
C PHE A 168 -3.60 -20.26 0.26
N LEU A 169 -2.34 -19.86 0.08
CA LEU A 169 -1.23 -20.82 0.00
C LEU A 169 -0.99 -21.53 1.33
N GLN A 170 -1.09 -20.82 2.46
CA GLN A 170 -0.96 -21.42 3.78
C GLN A 170 -2.02 -22.49 4.06
N GLN A 171 -3.28 -22.22 3.72
CA GLN A 171 -4.39 -23.18 3.82
C GLN A 171 -4.17 -24.46 2.98
N HIS A 172 -3.34 -24.36 1.94
CA HIS A 172 -2.98 -25.49 1.08
C HIS A 172 -1.61 -26.09 1.44
N ASN A 173 -1.11 -25.87 2.67
CA ASN A 173 0.20 -26.35 3.15
C ASN A 173 1.39 -25.88 2.29
N GLN A 174 1.30 -24.66 1.76
CA GLN A 174 2.35 -24.02 0.97
C GLN A 174 2.75 -22.67 1.61
N PRO A 175 3.31 -22.66 2.84
CA PRO A 175 3.63 -21.42 3.53
C PRO A 175 4.78 -20.69 2.82
N LEU A 176 4.64 -19.38 2.72
CA LEU A 176 5.68 -18.49 2.23
C LEU A 176 6.46 -17.92 3.42
N ASN A 177 7.72 -18.36 3.60
CA ASN A 177 8.60 -17.79 4.62
C ASN A 177 9.44 -16.69 3.99
N LEU A 178 9.16 -15.45 4.37
CA LEU A 178 9.86 -14.27 3.87
C LEU A 178 11.32 -14.28 4.35
N ILE A 179 12.28 -14.18 3.42
CA ILE A 179 13.72 -14.17 3.71
C ILE A 179 14.41 -12.89 3.30
N LYS A 180 13.82 -12.12 2.38
CA LYS A 180 14.43 -10.88 1.91
C LYS A 180 13.36 -9.88 1.49
N THR A 181 13.54 -8.63 1.90
CA THR A 181 12.74 -7.49 1.43
C THR A 181 13.67 -6.42 0.90
N ARG A 182 13.35 -5.88 -0.26
CA ARG A 182 14.02 -4.71 -0.84
C ARG A 182 12.97 -3.65 -1.13
N ILE A 183 13.20 -2.46 -0.61
CA ILE A 183 12.31 -1.32 -0.76
C ILE A 183 13.00 -0.26 -1.60
N SER A 184 12.28 0.30 -2.55
CA SER A 184 12.73 1.40 -3.41
C SER A 184 11.52 2.23 -3.84
N THR A 185 11.78 3.37 -4.45
CA THR A 185 10.73 4.22 -5.02
C THR A 185 10.92 4.35 -6.51
N ARG A 186 9.83 4.55 -7.24
CA ARG A 186 9.84 4.94 -8.65
C ARG A 186 8.58 5.72 -9.01
N ARG A 187 8.58 6.32 -10.16
CA ARG A 187 7.39 7.00 -10.70
C ARG A 187 6.47 5.99 -11.40
N ALA A 188 5.16 6.23 -11.27
CA ALA A 188 4.13 5.41 -11.93
C ALA A 188 4.17 5.58 -13.45
N GLN A 189 4.03 4.47 -14.16
CA GLN A 189 3.86 4.42 -15.61
C GLN A 189 2.36 4.29 -15.95
N ALA A 190 2.01 4.44 -17.22
CA ALA A 190 0.62 4.45 -17.68
C ALA A 190 -0.21 3.22 -17.26
N LYS A 191 0.44 2.04 -17.13
CA LYS A 191 -0.24 0.81 -16.71
C LYS A 191 -0.62 0.85 -15.23
N GLU A 192 0.29 1.26 -14.37
CA GLU A 192 0.04 1.41 -12.93
C GLU A 192 -0.97 2.52 -12.66
N CYS A 193 -0.88 3.63 -13.40
CA CYS A 193 -1.83 4.73 -13.27
C CYS A 193 -3.27 4.27 -13.48
N ARG A 194 -3.51 3.42 -14.47
CA ARG A 194 -4.84 2.86 -14.73
C ARG A 194 -5.29 1.89 -13.62
N LEU A 195 -4.40 1.03 -13.13
CA LEU A 195 -4.73 0.03 -12.11
C LEU A 195 -4.94 0.65 -10.73
N LEU A 196 -4.13 1.66 -10.38
CA LEU A 196 -4.14 2.29 -9.07
C LEU A 196 -4.96 3.58 -9.02
N ALA A 197 -5.55 4.00 -10.15
CA ALA A 197 -6.31 5.26 -10.29
C ALA A 197 -5.51 6.48 -9.79
N ILE A 198 -4.24 6.60 -10.22
CA ILE A 198 -3.32 7.68 -9.84
C ILE A 198 -2.83 8.45 -11.07
N PRO A 199 -2.37 9.71 -10.92
CA PRO A 199 -1.79 10.48 -11.99
C PRO A 199 -0.52 9.84 -12.57
N LEU A 200 -0.21 10.17 -13.82
CA LEU A 200 1.07 9.81 -14.43
C LEU A 200 2.22 10.41 -13.61
N GLN A 201 3.31 9.64 -13.45
CA GLN A 201 4.48 10.04 -12.66
C GLN A 201 4.23 10.16 -11.14
N ALA A 202 3.05 9.77 -10.62
CA ALA A 202 2.84 9.68 -9.17
C ALA A 202 3.91 8.79 -8.51
N PRO A 203 4.35 9.10 -7.28
CA PRO A 203 5.34 8.29 -6.58
C PRO A 203 4.73 6.93 -6.19
N LEU A 204 5.50 5.87 -6.42
CA LEU A 204 5.18 4.51 -5.97
C LEU A 204 6.27 4.01 -5.02
N LEU A 205 5.85 3.37 -3.94
CA LEU A 205 6.71 2.50 -3.15
C LEU A 205 6.77 1.13 -3.83
N CYS A 206 7.97 0.68 -4.18
CA CYS A 206 8.22 -0.60 -4.80
C CYS A 206 8.85 -1.55 -3.79
N VAL A 207 8.09 -2.55 -3.35
CA VAL A 207 8.52 -3.56 -2.38
C VAL A 207 8.74 -4.88 -3.11
N ARG A 208 9.98 -5.36 -3.12
CA ARG A 208 10.33 -6.67 -3.68
C ARG A 208 10.61 -7.62 -2.53
N THR A 209 9.95 -8.76 -2.55
CA THR A 209 10.10 -9.78 -1.51
C THR A 209 10.55 -11.11 -2.13
N LEU A 210 11.30 -11.88 -1.35
CA LEU A 210 11.70 -13.23 -1.68
C LEU A 210 11.31 -14.12 -0.51
N SER A 211 10.65 -15.25 -0.82
CA SER A 211 10.21 -16.23 0.15
C SER A 211 10.77 -17.62 -0.17
N GLN A 212 10.90 -18.44 0.87
CA GLN A 212 11.33 -19.83 0.75
C GLN A 212 10.43 -20.79 1.56
N ALA A 213 10.46 -22.06 1.21
CA ALA A 213 9.92 -23.15 2.02
C ALA A 213 10.84 -23.49 3.20
N ALA A 214 10.39 -24.37 4.08
CA ALA A 214 11.17 -24.78 5.25
C ALA A 214 12.48 -25.52 4.89
N ASP A 215 12.53 -26.16 3.72
CA ASP A 215 13.70 -26.84 3.16
C ASP A 215 14.69 -25.90 2.47
N GLY A 216 14.40 -24.59 2.45
CA GLY A 216 15.26 -23.59 1.82
C GLY A 216 14.98 -23.37 0.32
N GLN A 217 14.07 -24.13 -0.31
CA GLN A 217 13.70 -23.92 -1.69
C GLN A 217 12.99 -22.56 -1.86
N LEU A 218 13.39 -21.77 -2.85
CA LEU A 218 12.71 -20.52 -3.16
C LEU A 218 11.30 -20.78 -3.69
N THR A 219 10.31 -20.12 -3.11
CA THR A 219 8.90 -20.38 -3.38
C THR A 219 8.17 -19.23 -4.03
N GLU A 220 8.63 -17.99 -3.78
CA GLU A 220 8.01 -16.80 -4.35
C GLU A 220 9.02 -15.66 -4.51
N TYR A 221 8.94 -14.97 -5.63
CA TYR A 221 9.44 -13.61 -5.80
C TYR A 221 8.25 -12.70 -6.09
N ALA A 222 8.04 -11.69 -5.23
CA ALA A 222 6.93 -10.76 -5.43
C ALA A 222 7.41 -9.33 -5.62
N ILE A 223 6.69 -8.56 -6.45
CA ILE A 223 6.91 -7.15 -6.71
C ILE A 223 5.61 -6.41 -6.44
N GLY A 224 5.52 -5.78 -5.28
CA GLY A 224 4.43 -4.91 -4.87
C GLY A 224 4.70 -3.46 -5.29
N LEU A 225 3.71 -2.82 -5.89
CA LEU A 225 3.72 -1.42 -6.28
C LEU A 225 2.60 -0.73 -5.54
N THR A 226 2.94 0.02 -4.52
CA THR A 226 1.98 0.68 -3.63
C THR A 226 1.99 2.18 -3.85
N ARG A 227 0.84 2.80 -3.77
CA ARG A 227 0.69 4.25 -3.87
C ARG A 227 1.47 4.95 -2.76
N GLY A 228 2.39 5.84 -3.13
CA GLY A 228 3.21 6.57 -2.17
C GLY A 228 2.43 7.61 -1.35
N ASP A 229 1.27 8.06 -1.85
CA ASP A 229 0.36 8.98 -1.17
C ASP A 229 -0.53 8.31 -0.12
N MET A 230 -0.50 6.97 -0.03
CA MET A 230 -1.30 6.16 0.92
C MET A 230 -0.45 5.19 1.74
N THR A 231 0.88 5.31 1.70
CA THR A 231 1.75 4.32 2.32
C THR A 231 2.85 4.98 3.12
N GLU A 232 2.98 4.56 4.37
CA GLU A 232 4.09 4.86 5.25
C GLU A 232 4.75 3.55 5.67
N LEU A 233 6.06 3.57 5.81
CA LEU A 233 6.84 2.43 6.29
C LEU A 233 7.47 2.80 7.63
N THR A 234 7.01 2.16 8.70
CA THR A 234 7.62 2.29 10.03
C THR A 234 8.48 1.07 10.32
N LEU A 235 9.72 1.30 10.69
CA LEU A 235 10.65 0.28 11.15
C LEU A 235 10.89 0.48 12.66
N GLU A 236 10.45 -0.49 13.46
CA GLU A 236 10.74 -0.50 14.90
C GLU A 236 12.00 -1.30 15.16
N HIS A 237 12.93 -0.70 15.89
CA HIS A 237 14.16 -1.38 16.33
C HIS A 237 13.99 -1.76 17.79
N LEU A 238 13.99 -3.06 18.07
CA LEU A 238 14.11 -3.53 19.46
C LEU A 238 15.47 -3.08 20.00
N ALA A 239 15.47 -2.34 21.09
CA ALA A 239 16.71 -2.03 21.81
C ALA A 239 17.34 -3.36 22.21
N MET A 240 18.55 -3.65 21.71
CA MET A 240 19.34 -4.76 22.20
C MET A 240 19.65 -4.48 23.67
N ASN A 241 19.05 -5.24 24.57
CA ASN A 241 19.45 -5.24 25.97
C ASN A 241 20.88 -5.79 26.02
N ASN A 242 21.89 -4.91 26.19
CA ASN A 242 23.27 -5.25 26.44
C ASN A 242 23.45 -5.83 27.87
N GLY A 243 22.71 -6.87 28.19
CA GLY A 243 22.63 -7.45 29.55
C GLY A 243 23.04 -8.90 29.71
N GLU A 244 23.60 -9.58 28.69
CA GLU A 244 24.11 -10.93 28.84
C GLU A 244 25.44 -11.13 28.10
N MET A 245 26.48 -10.47 28.59
CA MET A 245 27.87 -10.93 28.45
C MET A 245 28.50 -10.85 29.82
N ARG A 246 28.31 -11.89 30.58
CA ARG A 246 29.24 -12.31 31.70
C ARG A 246 29.37 -13.83 31.69
#